data_1647b393a56e7be1e6de4a1fe658e36d
#
_entry.id   1647b393a56e7be1e6de4a1fe658e36d
#
_cell.length_a   1.000
_cell.length_b   1.000
_cell.length_c   1.000
_cell.angle_alpha   90.00
_cell.angle_beta   90.00
_cell.angle_gamma   90.00
#
_symmetry.space_group_name_H-M   'P 1'
#
loop_
_entity.id
_entity.type
_entity.pdbx_description
1 polymer ?
#
loop_
_entity_poly.entity_id
_entity_poly.type
_entity_poly.pdbx_seq_one_letter_code
_entity_poly.pdbx_strand_id
1 'polypeptide(L)'
;MNPFEKIPQTELQFFKEKVTRWVNVDQQISELEKQIRELKKVRNKELEPEITNFMQTYNVKDLNTENGRLRCQEYKTKKGINKQNIRENLSKFLTESSQLDEAVQSIISEREIVTKYKIKKLKN
;
A
#
# COMPACT_ATOMS: atom_id res chain seq x y z
N MET A 1 -47.43 -0.89 7.73
CA MET A 1 -47.38 -0.67 9.20
C MET A 1 -46.02 -0.11 9.59
N ASN A 2 -46.01 1.03 10.26
CA ASN A 2 -44.79 1.66 10.73
C ASN A 2 -44.32 0.95 12.00
N PRO A 3 -43.15 0.27 12.01
CA PRO A 3 -42.69 -0.44 13.19
C PRO A 3 -42.38 0.46 14.39
N PHE A 4 -42.19 1.78 14.13
CA PHE A 4 -41.89 2.72 15.20
C PHE A 4 -43.10 3.14 16.01
N GLU A 5 -44.34 2.88 15.57
CA GLU A 5 -45.53 3.24 16.27
C GLU A 5 -45.74 2.51 17.61
N LYS A 6 -45.18 1.30 17.73
CA LYS A 6 -45.30 0.49 18.94
C LYS A 6 -44.22 0.73 19.98
N ILE A 7 -43.25 1.60 19.65
CA ILE A 7 -42.11 1.88 20.52
C ILE A 7 -42.46 3.01 21.48
N PRO A 8 -42.23 2.84 22.80
CA PRO A 8 -42.41 3.92 23.75
C PRO A 8 -41.59 5.16 23.38
N GLN A 9 -42.12 6.32 23.62
CA GLN A 9 -41.49 7.60 23.24
C GLN A 9 -40.10 7.77 23.86
N THR A 10 -39.93 7.36 25.12
CA THR A 10 -38.64 7.46 25.80
C THR A 10 -37.58 6.56 25.17
N GLU A 11 -37.93 5.34 24.81
CA GLU A 11 -37.01 4.41 24.14
C GLU A 11 -36.67 4.89 22.71
N LEU A 12 -37.66 5.42 22.01
CA LEU A 12 -37.45 5.96 20.69
C LEU A 12 -36.47 7.16 20.72
N GLN A 13 -36.59 7.99 21.76
CA GLN A 13 -35.69 9.14 21.92
C GLN A 13 -34.24 8.66 22.17
N PHE A 14 -34.05 7.69 23.05
CA PHE A 14 -32.73 7.10 23.29
C PHE A 14 -32.15 6.47 22.02
N PHE A 15 -32.97 5.78 21.27
CA PHE A 15 -32.57 5.18 20.00
C PHE A 15 -32.08 6.26 19.01
N LYS A 16 -32.84 7.34 18.86
CA LYS A 16 -32.47 8.45 17.97
C LYS A 16 -31.15 9.10 18.39
N GLU A 17 -30.95 9.27 19.69
CA GLU A 17 -29.71 9.84 20.23
C GLU A 17 -28.52 8.94 19.93
N LYS A 18 -28.68 7.62 20.07
CA LYS A 18 -27.62 6.66 19.77
C LYS A 18 -27.29 6.63 18.27
N VAL A 19 -28.30 6.70 17.42
CA VAL A 19 -28.09 6.75 15.97
C VAL A 19 -27.34 8.03 15.58
N THR A 20 -27.75 9.17 16.14
CA THR A 20 -27.09 10.45 15.89
C THR A 20 -25.61 10.37 16.33
N ARG A 21 -25.36 9.83 17.51
CA ARG A 21 -23.99 9.66 18.01
C ARG A 21 -23.18 8.74 17.12
N TRP A 22 -23.77 7.64 16.67
CA TRP A 22 -23.08 6.70 15.76
C TRP A 22 -22.66 7.41 14.47
N VAL A 23 -23.58 8.16 13.87
CA VAL A 23 -23.32 8.90 12.63
C VAL A 23 -22.19 9.92 12.83
N ASN A 24 -22.21 10.63 13.95
CA ASN A 24 -21.18 11.63 14.25
C ASN A 24 -19.81 10.97 14.45
N VAL A 25 -19.76 9.86 15.16
CA VAL A 25 -18.52 9.10 15.36
C VAL A 25 -18.00 8.56 14.02
N ASP A 26 -18.88 8.02 13.19
CA ASP A 26 -18.53 7.52 11.87
C ASP A 26 -17.94 8.61 10.99
N GLN A 27 -18.51 9.82 11.03
CA GLN A 27 -17.96 10.95 10.29
C GLN A 27 -16.58 11.36 10.79
N GLN A 28 -16.36 11.33 12.10
CA GLN A 28 -15.05 11.60 12.68
C GLN A 28 -14.02 10.58 12.24
N ILE A 29 -14.39 9.31 12.22
CA ILE A 29 -13.52 8.24 11.75
C ILE A 29 -13.16 8.44 10.29
N SER A 30 -14.15 8.75 9.45
CA SER A 30 -13.91 8.98 8.01
C SER A 30 -12.94 10.15 7.78
N GLU A 31 -13.10 11.23 8.55
CA GLU A 31 -12.21 12.38 8.44
C GLU A 31 -10.79 12.04 8.88
N LEU A 32 -10.65 11.30 9.97
CA LEU A 32 -9.33 10.85 10.44
C LEU A 32 -8.67 9.90 9.45
N GLU A 33 -9.44 8.99 8.85
CA GLU A 33 -8.92 8.08 7.82
C GLU A 33 -8.41 8.85 6.61
N LYS A 34 -9.13 9.91 6.21
CA LYS A 34 -8.70 10.78 5.12
C LYS A 34 -7.39 11.47 5.47
N GLN A 35 -7.27 12.02 6.69
CA GLN A 35 -6.05 12.65 7.15
C GLN A 35 -4.88 11.65 7.19
N ILE A 36 -5.13 10.43 7.65
CA ILE A 36 -4.12 9.37 7.70
C ILE A 36 -3.64 9.05 6.29
N ARG A 37 -4.53 8.92 5.32
CA ARG A 37 -4.15 8.65 3.92
C ARG A 37 -3.26 9.76 3.35
N GLU A 38 -3.59 11.02 3.62
CA GLU A 38 -2.80 12.15 3.16
C GLU A 38 -1.41 12.15 3.81
N LEU A 39 -1.34 11.90 5.12
CA LEU A 39 -0.06 11.81 5.83
C LEU A 39 0.80 10.65 5.34
N LYS A 40 0.20 9.50 5.09
CA LYS A 40 0.91 8.34 4.53
C LYS A 40 1.48 8.65 3.15
N LYS A 41 0.73 9.38 2.34
CA LYS A 41 1.18 9.79 1.02
C LYS A 41 2.40 10.69 1.11
N VAL A 42 2.38 11.67 1.99
CA VAL A 42 3.53 12.56 2.22
C VAL A 42 4.74 11.75 2.69
N ARG A 43 4.54 10.89 3.69
CA ARG A 43 5.62 10.08 4.25
C ARG A 43 6.24 9.14 3.22
N ASN A 44 5.41 8.44 2.46
CA ASN A 44 5.86 7.34 1.60
C ASN A 44 6.26 7.78 0.20
N LYS A 45 5.60 8.80 -0.34
CA LYS A 45 5.83 9.22 -1.73
C LYS A 45 6.70 10.45 -1.86
N GLU A 46 6.72 11.31 -0.84
CA GLU A 46 7.49 12.55 -0.88
C GLU A 46 8.75 12.49 -0.02
N LEU A 47 8.58 12.18 1.26
CA LEU A 47 9.71 12.24 2.21
C LEU A 47 10.62 11.03 2.15
N GLU A 48 10.06 9.82 2.11
CA GLU A 48 10.87 8.60 2.11
C GLU A 48 11.84 8.51 0.94
N PRO A 49 11.42 8.79 -0.32
CA PRO A 49 12.36 8.78 -1.44
C PRO A 49 13.50 9.81 -1.29
N GLU A 50 13.19 10.99 -0.78
CA GLU A 50 14.21 12.02 -0.58
C GLU A 50 15.22 11.60 0.49
N ILE A 51 14.71 11.03 1.61
CA ILE A 51 15.55 10.56 2.70
C ILE A 51 16.42 9.39 2.24
N THR A 52 15.85 8.41 1.57
CA THR A 52 16.60 7.24 1.10
C THR A 52 17.64 7.62 0.07
N ASN A 53 17.32 8.55 -0.82
CA ASN A 53 18.27 9.04 -1.81
C ASN A 53 19.47 9.73 -1.14
N PHE A 54 19.22 10.56 -0.14
CA PHE A 54 20.28 11.20 0.63
C PHE A 54 21.15 10.17 1.34
N MET A 55 20.51 9.21 2.03
CA MET A 55 21.22 8.16 2.75
C MET A 55 22.07 7.31 1.83
N GLN A 56 21.57 7.00 0.63
CA GLN A 56 22.33 6.24 -0.37
C GLN A 56 23.50 7.05 -0.90
N THR A 57 23.29 8.33 -1.19
CA THR A 57 24.33 9.22 -1.72
C THR A 57 25.52 9.32 -0.77
N TYR A 58 25.26 9.40 0.51
CA TYR A 58 26.31 9.57 1.54
C TYR A 58 26.63 8.29 2.31
N ASN A 59 26.10 7.16 1.86
CA ASN A 59 26.36 5.83 2.46
C ASN A 59 26.02 5.77 3.95
N VAL A 60 24.91 6.39 4.33
CA VAL A 60 24.37 6.36 5.68
C VAL A 60 23.34 5.23 5.77
N LYS A 61 23.47 4.30 6.70
CA LYS A 61 22.54 3.19 6.85
C LYS A 61 21.53 3.44 7.95
N ASP A 62 21.92 4.05 9.04
CA ASP A 62 21.06 4.26 10.21
C ASP A 62 21.06 5.72 10.62
N LEU A 63 19.91 6.20 11.09
CA LEU A 63 19.73 7.52 11.68
C LEU A 63 19.10 7.38 13.07
N ASN A 64 19.68 8.09 14.05
CA ASN A 64 19.12 8.16 15.39
C ASN A 64 18.24 9.40 15.49
N THR A 65 16.99 9.21 15.91
CA THR A 65 16.06 10.32 16.15
C THR A 65 15.57 10.25 17.60
N GLU A 66 14.93 11.31 18.07
CA GLU A 66 14.33 11.33 19.41
C GLU A 66 13.28 10.23 19.57
N ASN A 67 12.60 9.87 18.48
CA ASN A 67 11.50 8.89 18.50
C ASN A 67 11.93 7.48 18.10
N GLY A 68 13.24 7.25 17.92
CA GLY A 68 13.76 5.94 17.58
C GLY A 68 14.79 5.97 16.47
N ARG A 69 15.25 4.80 16.09
CA ARG A 69 16.23 4.62 15.02
C ARG A 69 15.54 4.29 13.70
N LEU A 70 16.02 4.94 12.64
CA LEU A 70 15.57 4.67 11.27
C LEU A 70 16.68 3.98 10.49
N ARG A 71 16.34 2.95 9.75
CA ARG A 71 17.28 2.24 8.88
C ARG A 71 16.82 2.32 7.44
N CYS A 72 17.76 2.67 6.55
CA CYS A 72 17.54 2.55 5.11
C CYS A 72 17.74 1.09 4.73
N GLN A 73 16.65 0.37 4.54
CA GLN A 73 16.66 -1.06 4.26
C GLN A 73 16.59 -1.31 2.76
N GLU A 74 17.58 -2.03 2.25
CA GLU A 74 17.56 -2.50 0.87
C GLU A 74 16.63 -3.70 0.75
N TYR A 75 15.78 -3.70 -0.26
CA TYR A 75 15.00 -4.87 -0.61
C TYR A 75 14.96 -5.00 -2.12
N LYS A 76 14.91 -6.25 -2.56
CA LYS A 76 14.93 -6.56 -4.00
C LYS A 76 13.63 -7.22 -4.39
N THR A 77 13.02 -6.72 -5.44
CA THR A 77 11.82 -7.30 -6.01
C THR A 77 12.05 -7.54 -7.49
N LYS A 78 11.41 -8.58 -8.02
CA LYS A 78 11.44 -8.79 -9.45
C LYS A 78 10.49 -7.82 -10.13
N LYS A 79 10.95 -7.24 -11.25
CA LYS A 79 10.13 -6.32 -12.05
C LYS A 79 8.87 -7.03 -12.50
N GLY A 80 7.75 -6.33 -12.40
CA GLY A 80 6.46 -6.86 -12.83
C GLY A 80 6.45 -7.22 -14.30
N ILE A 81 5.93 -8.40 -14.63
CA ILE A 81 5.83 -8.88 -16.01
C ILE A 81 4.38 -9.27 -16.27
N ASN A 82 3.84 -8.80 -17.40
CA ASN A 82 2.56 -9.24 -17.89
C ASN A 82 2.78 -10.45 -18.81
N LYS A 83 2.36 -11.62 -18.34
CA LYS A 83 2.53 -12.89 -19.06
C LYS A 83 1.93 -12.87 -20.46
N GLN A 84 0.76 -12.25 -20.60
CA GLN A 84 0.08 -12.18 -21.88
C GLN A 84 0.82 -11.31 -22.90
N ASN A 85 1.35 -10.17 -22.47
CA ASN A 85 2.14 -9.30 -23.33
C ASN A 85 3.44 -9.96 -23.79
N ILE A 86 4.09 -10.71 -22.92
CA ILE A 86 5.29 -11.46 -23.28
C ILE A 86 4.94 -12.51 -24.33
N ARG A 87 3.86 -13.26 -24.13
CA ARG A 87 3.43 -14.29 -25.07
C ARG A 87 3.08 -13.69 -26.43
N GLU A 88 2.35 -12.59 -26.47
CA GLU A 88 1.99 -11.89 -27.69
C GLU A 88 3.22 -11.41 -28.46
N ASN A 89 4.18 -10.82 -27.76
CA ASN A 89 5.40 -10.31 -28.39
C ASN A 89 6.27 -11.44 -28.92
N LEU A 90 6.39 -12.53 -28.17
CA LEU A 90 7.18 -13.69 -28.61
C LEU A 90 6.55 -14.46 -29.74
N SER A 91 5.22 -14.46 -29.85
CA SER A 91 4.51 -15.15 -30.93
C SER A 91 4.87 -14.62 -32.32
N LYS A 92 5.41 -13.39 -32.38
CA LYS A 92 5.90 -12.79 -33.64
C LYS A 92 7.19 -13.45 -34.13
N PHE A 93 7.92 -14.09 -33.23
CA PHE A 93 9.24 -14.65 -33.51
C PHE A 93 9.25 -16.18 -33.45
N LEU A 94 8.34 -16.76 -32.68
CA LEU A 94 8.26 -18.20 -32.46
C LEU A 94 6.94 -18.74 -32.99
N THR A 95 7.03 -19.66 -33.94
CA THR A 95 5.87 -20.25 -34.59
C THR A 95 5.38 -21.52 -33.91
N GLU A 96 6.26 -22.23 -33.20
CA GLU A 96 5.89 -23.44 -32.46
C GLU A 96 5.40 -23.10 -31.06
N SER A 97 4.25 -23.65 -30.70
CA SER A 97 3.61 -23.42 -29.41
C SER A 97 4.48 -23.84 -28.22
N SER A 98 5.18 -24.97 -28.34
CA SER A 98 6.04 -25.47 -27.28
C SER A 98 7.23 -24.53 -27.01
N GLN A 99 7.86 -24.00 -28.06
CA GLN A 99 8.96 -23.05 -27.93
C GLN A 99 8.48 -21.74 -27.35
N LEU A 100 7.28 -21.28 -27.73
CA LEU A 100 6.69 -20.08 -27.19
C LEU A 100 6.45 -20.21 -25.68
N ASP A 101 5.88 -21.31 -25.23
CA ASP A 101 5.60 -21.54 -23.82
C ASP A 101 6.89 -21.64 -23.00
N GLU A 102 7.92 -22.31 -23.51
CA GLU A 102 9.22 -22.38 -22.84
C GLU A 102 9.88 -20.99 -22.72
N ALA A 103 9.80 -20.18 -23.79
CA ALA A 103 10.36 -18.84 -23.80
C ALA A 103 9.65 -17.93 -22.80
N VAL A 104 8.32 -17.98 -22.74
CA VAL A 104 7.53 -17.22 -21.77
C VAL A 104 7.91 -17.62 -20.35
N GLN A 105 8.01 -18.92 -20.08
CA GLN A 105 8.37 -19.42 -18.75
C GLN A 105 9.77 -18.97 -18.33
N SER A 106 10.73 -19.02 -19.25
CA SER A 106 12.09 -18.54 -18.99
C SER A 106 12.13 -17.06 -18.64
N ILE A 107 11.42 -16.23 -19.40
CA ILE A 107 11.35 -14.78 -19.15
C ILE A 107 10.72 -14.49 -17.79
N ILE A 108 9.66 -15.20 -17.43
CA ILE A 108 8.98 -15.03 -16.15
C ILE A 108 9.91 -15.46 -15.00
N SER A 109 10.63 -16.55 -15.17
CA SER A 109 11.57 -17.06 -14.15
C SER A 109 12.78 -16.16 -13.97
N GLU A 110 13.27 -15.55 -15.05
CA GLU A 110 14.47 -14.71 -15.09
C GLU A 110 14.19 -13.22 -15.10
N ARG A 111 13.10 -12.81 -14.43
CA ARG A 111 12.74 -11.40 -14.35
C ARG A 111 13.86 -10.56 -13.73
N GLU A 112 14.01 -9.36 -14.27
CA GLU A 112 14.95 -8.39 -13.75
C GLU A 112 14.68 -8.09 -12.28
N ILE A 113 15.74 -8.11 -11.46
CA ILE A 113 15.65 -7.76 -10.06
C ILE A 113 15.78 -6.24 -9.92
N VAL A 114 14.79 -5.63 -9.29
CA VAL A 114 14.80 -4.20 -8.99
C VAL A 114 15.13 -4.00 -7.52
N THR A 115 16.19 -3.24 -7.24
CA THR A 115 16.58 -2.90 -5.87
C THR A 115 15.86 -1.63 -5.45
N LYS A 116 15.16 -1.70 -4.32
CA LYS A 116 14.43 -0.56 -3.75
C LYS A 116 14.87 -0.34 -2.31
N TYR A 117 14.66 0.87 -1.83
CA TYR A 117 15.03 1.26 -0.48
C TYR A 117 13.82 1.84 0.23
N LYS A 118 13.67 1.50 1.50
CA LYS A 118 12.60 2.03 2.34
C LYS A 118 13.13 2.35 3.73
N ILE A 119 12.41 3.18 4.47
CA ILE A 119 12.74 3.51 5.85
C ILE A 119 12.02 2.54 6.78
N LYS A 120 12.79 1.95 7.69
CA LYS A 120 12.29 1.07 8.74
C LYS A 120 12.59 1.70 10.09
N LYS A 121 11.58 1.79 10.93
CA LYS A 121 11.75 2.21 12.32
C LYS A 121 12.15 1.01 13.17
N LEU A 122 13.28 1.10 13.84
CA LEU A 122 13.80 0.00 14.65
C LEU A 122 13.32 0.13 16.09
N LYS A 123 13.07 -1.01 16.72
CA LYS A 123 12.78 -1.06 18.15
C LYS A 123 14.07 -0.84 18.94
N ASN A 124 13.97 -0.04 19.96
CA ASN A 124 15.09 0.19 20.87
C ASN A 124 15.23 -0.95 21.87
#